data_a186a5e974d9e788cc0015041a68b6ce
#
_entry.id   a186a5e974d9e788cc0015041a68b6ce
#
_cell.length_a   1.000
_cell.length_b   1.000
_cell.length_c   1.000
_cell.angle_alpha   90.00
_cell.angle_beta   90.00
_cell.angle_gamma   90.00
#
_symmetry.space_group_name_H-M   'P 1'
#
loop_
_entity.id
_entity.type
_entity.pdbx_description
1 polymer ?
#
loop_
_entity_poly.entity_id
_entity_poly.type
_entity_poly.pdbx_seq_one_letter_code
_entity_poly.pdbx_strand_id
1 'polypeptide(L)'
;MKKIKKILALGLVSVLAIGIFAGCGSKSNDEGKSNKDSKDIKIGVCPGPYGDMVEKAIELYLQSLGYKVEVVDFTDYVQPDQALASGEIDANLMQHTVYLEKFAEDNNLDIKSIIEVPTAGAGVFSEKLKSLDELKDGDKVAIPTDAVNLARSLRLLETLGVIKLKEDVDATKATTADVTENKKNLEFVTLDAAQISRSLDSVAIGVVPGNYAIAAGLDFNSALGVEKLAEGYKNVIAVRGEDVDSELGKDLKAAVESEEFFNAITEDGSEFKSFDRPDWWTAKYGDK
;
A
#
# COMPACT_ATOMS: atom_id res chain seq x y z
N MET A 1 -62.15 24.27 -1.62
CA MET A 1 -63.13 24.90 -0.70
C MET A 1 -62.69 24.74 0.74
N LYS A 2 -62.70 25.85 1.51
CA LYS A 2 -62.60 26.03 2.97
C LYS A 2 -61.21 25.76 3.58
N LYS A 3 -60.40 26.79 3.82
CA LYS A 3 -60.40 27.86 4.88
C LYS A 3 -59.69 27.36 6.17
N ILE A 4 -58.46 27.87 6.37
CA ILE A 4 -58.04 28.96 7.27
C ILE A 4 -58.42 28.73 8.75
N LYS A 5 -57.42 28.72 9.63
CA LYS A 5 -57.31 29.74 10.68
C LYS A 5 -55.92 29.71 11.37
N LYS A 6 -55.36 30.90 11.39
CA LYS A 6 -54.27 31.37 12.23
C LYS A 6 -54.71 31.48 13.68
N ILE A 7 -53.84 31.31 14.65
CA ILE A 7 -53.88 32.10 15.91
C ILE A 7 -52.45 32.34 16.37
N LEU A 8 -52.13 33.63 16.48
CA LEU A 8 -51.02 34.28 17.16
C LEU A 8 -51.34 34.44 18.66
N ALA A 9 -50.37 34.34 19.56
CA ALA A 9 -50.25 35.10 20.81
C ALA A 9 -48.82 34.84 21.34
N LEU A 10 -47.86 35.72 21.42
CA LEU A 10 -47.66 37.02 22.06
C LEU A 10 -47.67 36.92 23.63
N GLY A 11 -46.57 37.32 24.22
CA GLY A 11 -46.44 37.72 25.64
C GLY A 11 -45.09 37.25 26.21
N LEU A 12 -44.17 38.06 26.34
CA LEU A 12 -43.78 39.27 27.14
C LEU A 12 -42.90 38.86 28.34
N VAL A 13 -41.62 39.12 28.29
CA VAL A 13 -40.84 40.16 29.00
C VAL A 13 -40.59 39.97 30.51
N SER A 14 -39.29 40.14 30.86
CA SER A 14 -38.69 40.75 32.06
C SER A 14 -38.09 39.72 33.05
N VAL A 15 -36.94 39.89 33.71
CA VAL A 15 -36.19 41.07 34.18
C VAL A 15 -34.78 40.64 34.60
N LEU A 16 -33.83 41.53 34.46
CA LEU A 16 -32.47 41.53 35.03
C LEU A 16 -32.43 41.23 36.54
N ALA A 17 -31.42 40.48 36.95
CA ALA A 17 -30.80 40.70 38.25
C ALA A 17 -29.28 40.57 38.15
N ILE A 18 -28.61 41.71 38.28
CA ILE A 18 -27.20 41.88 38.46
C ILE A 18 -26.88 41.45 39.90
N GLY A 19 -25.95 40.48 40.05
CA GLY A 19 -25.37 40.09 41.31
C GLY A 19 -23.86 40.07 41.20
N ILE A 20 -23.21 41.21 41.49
CA ILE A 20 -21.77 41.32 41.70
C ILE A 20 -21.47 40.70 43.08
N PHE A 21 -20.68 39.62 43.09
CA PHE A 21 -19.96 39.22 44.29
C PHE A 21 -18.48 39.03 43.91
N ALA A 22 -17.71 40.02 44.34
CA ALA A 22 -16.29 39.91 44.40
C ALA A 22 -15.92 38.92 45.53
N GLY A 23 -15.18 37.85 45.17
CA GLY A 23 -14.61 36.90 46.11
C GLY A 23 -13.21 36.56 45.63
N CYS A 24 -12.23 37.13 46.31
CA CYS A 24 -10.81 36.83 46.13
C CYS A 24 -10.46 35.39 46.47
N GLY A 25 -9.53 34.81 45.72
CA GLY A 25 -8.50 33.95 46.27
C GLY A 25 -8.68 32.46 46.03
N SER A 26 -8.08 31.96 44.95
CA SER A 26 -7.09 30.90 44.98
C SER A 26 -6.64 30.66 43.54
N LYS A 27 -5.41 31.00 43.23
CA LYS A 27 -4.71 30.46 42.09
C LYS A 27 -4.51 28.96 42.33
N SER A 28 -5.41 28.15 41.85
CA SER A 28 -5.07 26.82 41.44
C SER A 28 -4.56 26.95 40.00
N ASN A 29 -3.26 26.92 39.83
CA ASN A 29 -2.60 26.57 38.60
C ASN A 29 -2.98 25.11 38.31
N ASP A 30 -4.14 24.92 37.70
CA ASP A 30 -4.39 23.75 36.90
C ASP A 30 -3.86 24.12 35.51
N GLU A 31 -2.54 24.11 35.41
CA GLU A 31 -1.89 23.93 34.12
C GLU A 31 -2.36 22.58 33.67
N GLY A 32 -3.43 22.57 32.85
CA GLY A 32 -3.71 21.50 31.96
C GLY A 32 -2.42 21.20 31.24
N LYS A 33 -1.69 20.20 31.70
CA LYS A 33 -0.70 19.52 30.89
C LYS A 33 -1.44 19.02 29.67
N SER A 34 -1.52 19.85 28.66
CA SER A 34 -1.59 19.43 27.29
C SER A 34 -0.46 18.40 27.17
N ASN A 35 -0.82 17.14 27.02
CA ASN A 35 0.11 16.08 26.64
C ASN A 35 0.63 16.45 25.24
N LYS A 36 1.68 17.25 25.20
CA LYS A 36 2.22 17.87 23.99
C LYS A 36 3.31 17.00 23.35
N ASP A 37 3.39 15.71 23.72
CA ASP A 37 4.48 14.84 23.30
C ASP A 37 4.05 13.46 22.74
N SER A 38 2.80 13.21 22.38
CA SER A 38 2.49 12.02 21.59
C SER A 38 2.59 12.37 20.11
N LYS A 39 3.56 11.80 19.46
CA LYS A 39 3.71 11.85 18.00
C LYS A 39 2.78 10.77 17.41
N ASP A 40 1.47 11.04 17.36
CA ASP A 40 0.50 10.13 16.76
C ASP A 40 0.67 10.19 15.24
N ILE A 41 0.92 9.06 14.59
CA ILE A 41 1.08 8.94 13.14
C ILE A 41 0.22 7.79 12.61
N LYS A 42 -0.20 7.94 11.35
CA LYS A 42 -0.98 6.93 10.62
C LYS A 42 -0.19 6.43 9.41
N ILE A 43 -0.05 5.12 9.30
CA ILE A 43 0.61 4.48 8.16
C ILE A 43 -0.41 3.63 7.41
N GLY A 44 -0.68 4.02 6.14
CA GLY A 44 -1.59 3.31 5.26
C GLY A 44 -0.96 2.06 4.66
N VAL A 45 -1.71 0.97 4.64
CA VAL A 45 -1.30 -0.31 4.06
C VAL A 45 -2.42 -0.93 3.23
N CYS A 46 -2.08 -1.90 2.38
CA CYS A 46 -3.05 -2.74 1.67
C CYS A 46 -2.98 -4.17 2.18
N PRO A 47 -4.00 -5.02 1.92
CA PRO A 47 -3.98 -6.41 2.32
C PRO A 47 -2.69 -7.11 1.92
N GLY A 48 -2.11 -7.85 2.86
CA GLY A 48 -0.84 -8.55 2.68
C GLY A 48 0.13 -8.32 3.84
N PRO A 49 1.41 -8.54 3.64
CA PRO A 49 2.39 -8.62 4.72
C PRO A 49 2.87 -7.26 5.25
N TYR A 50 2.51 -6.15 4.59
CA TYR A 50 3.12 -4.86 4.91
C TYR A 50 2.54 -4.21 6.17
N GLY A 51 1.28 -4.50 6.53
CA GLY A 51 0.74 -4.15 7.84
C GLY A 51 1.54 -4.79 8.97
N ASP A 52 1.74 -6.10 8.86
CA ASP A 52 2.58 -6.87 9.79
C ASP A 52 4.03 -6.37 9.82
N MET A 53 4.59 -5.94 8.68
CA MET A 53 5.92 -5.35 8.63
C MET A 53 5.98 -4.01 9.40
N VAL A 54 4.95 -3.19 9.30
CA VAL A 54 4.86 -1.97 10.12
C VAL A 54 4.81 -2.32 11.60
N GLU A 55 3.89 -3.19 12.00
CA GLU A 55 3.65 -3.53 13.41
C GLU A 55 4.82 -4.28 14.07
N LYS A 56 5.41 -5.25 13.36
CA LYS A 56 6.44 -6.14 13.92
C LYS A 56 7.87 -5.60 13.77
N ALA A 57 8.12 -4.77 12.74
CA ALA A 57 9.49 -4.39 12.40
C ALA A 57 9.76 -2.88 12.49
N ILE A 58 8.76 -2.02 12.20
CA ILE A 58 8.96 -0.57 12.14
C ILE A 58 8.49 0.11 13.43
N GLU A 59 7.33 -0.27 13.93
CA GLU A 59 6.68 0.38 15.08
C GLU A 59 7.54 0.37 16.33
N LEU A 60 8.25 -0.72 16.63
CA LEU A 60 9.09 -0.83 17.83
C LEU A 60 10.14 0.28 17.92
N TYR A 61 10.81 0.55 16.81
CA TYR A 61 11.78 1.63 16.74
C TYR A 61 11.12 3.01 16.93
N LEU A 62 10.01 3.24 16.23
CA LEU A 62 9.27 4.51 16.31
C LEU A 62 8.72 4.77 17.72
N GLN A 63 8.23 3.73 18.41
CA GLN A 63 7.79 3.83 19.81
C GLN A 63 8.92 4.27 20.74
N SER A 64 10.16 3.83 20.49
CA SER A 64 11.32 4.27 21.28
C SER A 64 11.61 5.77 21.14
N LEU A 65 11.14 6.39 20.04
CA LEU A 65 11.22 7.82 19.75
C LEU A 65 9.96 8.59 20.18
N GLY A 66 9.01 7.92 20.87
CA GLY A 66 7.78 8.53 21.39
C GLY A 66 6.63 8.59 20.38
N TYR A 67 6.72 7.92 19.22
CA TYR A 67 5.61 7.80 18.29
C TYR A 67 4.57 6.80 18.78
N LYS A 68 3.31 7.07 18.43
CA LYS A 68 2.22 6.11 18.48
C LYS A 68 1.77 5.86 17.06
N VAL A 69 1.95 4.64 16.58
CA VAL A 69 1.62 4.24 15.22
C VAL A 69 0.19 3.68 15.17
N GLU A 70 -0.59 4.14 14.20
CA GLU A 70 -1.87 3.56 13.81
C GLU A 70 -1.72 3.02 12.39
N VAL A 71 -1.91 1.72 12.20
CA VAL A 71 -1.98 1.11 10.86
C VAL A 71 -3.39 1.30 10.32
N VAL A 72 -3.50 1.86 9.12
CA VAL A 72 -4.78 2.11 8.43
C VAL A 72 -4.88 1.23 7.20
N ASP A 73 -5.84 0.30 7.21
CA ASP A 73 -6.06 -0.63 6.12
C ASP A 73 -6.88 -0.01 4.99
N PHE A 74 -6.38 -0.15 3.76
CA PHE A 74 -7.08 0.21 2.53
C PHE A 74 -7.33 -1.04 1.68
N THR A 75 -8.32 -1.00 0.80
CA THR A 75 -8.70 -2.17 0.00
C THR A 75 -8.08 -2.22 -1.39
N ASP A 76 -7.55 -1.10 -1.87
CA ASP A 76 -6.94 -0.91 -3.19
C ASP A 76 -5.71 -0.01 -3.13
N TYR A 77 -5.00 0.14 -4.27
CA TYR A 77 -3.77 0.94 -4.34
C TYR A 77 -4.00 2.45 -4.54
N VAL A 78 -5.23 2.88 -4.85
CA VAL A 78 -5.54 4.29 -5.15
C VAL A 78 -5.78 5.09 -3.86
N GLN A 79 -6.59 4.53 -2.97
CA GLN A 79 -7.02 5.22 -1.75
C GLN A 79 -5.87 5.64 -0.83
N PRO A 80 -4.84 4.78 -0.54
CA PRO A 80 -3.78 5.19 0.38
C PRO A 80 -2.93 6.35 -0.14
N ASP A 81 -2.72 6.46 -1.46
CA ASP A 81 -1.99 7.61 -2.02
C ASP A 81 -2.82 8.91 -1.97
N GLN A 82 -4.12 8.82 -2.17
CA GLN A 82 -5.02 9.95 -2.00
C GLN A 82 -5.10 10.40 -0.53
N ALA A 83 -5.19 9.45 0.40
CA ALA A 83 -5.18 9.71 1.83
C ALA A 83 -3.85 10.31 2.30
N LEU A 84 -2.71 9.87 1.74
CA LEU A 84 -1.40 10.45 2.01
C LEU A 84 -1.31 11.89 1.51
N ALA A 85 -1.71 12.12 0.26
CA ALA A 85 -1.68 13.45 -0.34
C ALA A 85 -2.62 14.45 0.36
N SER A 86 -3.76 13.99 0.88
CA SER A 86 -4.71 14.82 1.63
C SER A 86 -4.32 15.05 3.10
N GLY A 87 -3.35 14.30 3.63
CA GLY A 87 -2.92 14.37 5.02
C GLY A 87 -3.83 13.58 5.99
N GLU A 88 -4.67 12.67 5.48
CA GLU A 88 -5.43 11.74 6.32
C GLU A 88 -4.54 10.67 6.96
N ILE A 89 -3.44 10.32 6.28
CA ILE A 89 -2.35 9.48 6.80
C ILE A 89 -1.02 10.20 6.61
N ASP A 90 0.00 9.80 7.35
CA ASP A 90 1.31 10.44 7.38
C ASP A 90 2.34 9.75 6.49
N ALA A 91 2.18 8.44 6.28
CA ALA A 91 2.98 7.63 5.38
C ALA A 91 2.13 6.48 4.81
N ASN A 92 2.60 5.82 3.77
CA ASN A 92 2.08 4.51 3.38
C ASN A 92 3.20 3.52 3.06
N LEU A 93 2.88 2.23 3.18
CA LEU A 93 3.73 1.10 2.80
C LEU A 93 2.88 0.06 2.07
N MET A 94 2.72 0.22 0.75
CA MET A 94 1.85 -0.68 -0.03
C MET A 94 2.27 -0.83 -1.49
N GLN A 95 3.19 -0.01 -1.98
CA GLN A 95 3.49 0.18 -3.40
C GLN A 95 4.99 0.20 -3.68
N HIS A 96 5.35 -0.13 -4.91
CA HIS A 96 6.71 0.00 -5.40
C HIS A 96 6.95 1.35 -6.10
N THR A 97 8.22 1.73 -6.25
CA THR A 97 8.63 3.04 -6.77
C THR A 97 7.97 3.39 -8.10
N VAL A 98 7.97 2.47 -9.07
CA VAL A 98 7.41 2.73 -10.42
C VAL A 98 5.91 3.04 -10.35
N TYR A 99 5.14 2.37 -9.49
CA TYR A 99 3.73 2.67 -9.30
C TYR A 99 3.54 4.05 -8.66
N LEU A 100 4.25 4.31 -7.55
CA LEU A 100 4.20 5.59 -6.84
C LEU A 100 4.47 6.77 -7.77
N GLU A 101 5.56 6.71 -8.55
CA GLU A 101 5.96 7.80 -9.45
C GLU A 101 4.91 8.02 -10.54
N LYS A 102 4.41 6.94 -11.15
CA LYS A 102 3.37 7.03 -12.18
C LYS A 102 2.06 7.57 -11.63
N PHE A 103 1.62 7.09 -10.47
CA PHE A 103 0.40 7.54 -9.84
C PHE A 103 0.49 9.02 -9.42
N ALA A 104 1.63 9.42 -8.85
CA ALA A 104 1.89 10.81 -8.47
C ALA A 104 1.87 11.74 -9.69
N GLU A 105 2.53 11.34 -10.80
CA GLU A 105 2.53 12.09 -12.06
C GLU A 105 1.12 12.26 -12.63
N ASP A 106 0.38 11.15 -12.78
CA ASP A 106 -0.95 11.14 -13.39
C ASP A 106 -1.98 11.94 -12.60
N ASN A 107 -1.84 12.02 -11.29
CA ASN A 107 -2.76 12.71 -10.39
C ASN A 107 -2.23 14.05 -9.89
N ASN A 108 -1.04 14.48 -10.35
CA ASN A 108 -0.37 15.71 -9.92
C ASN A 108 -0.25 15.81 -8.39
N LEU A 109 0.21 14.72 -7.75
CA LEU A 109 0.43 14.62 -6.31
C LEU A 109 1.91 14.79 -5.97
N ASP A 110 2.20 15.47 -4.86
CA ASP A 110 3.55 15.56 -4.33
C ASP A 110 3.75 14.54 -3.20
N ILE A 111 3.85 13.27 -3.59
CA ILE A 111 4.19 12.15 -2.72
C ILE A 111 5.48 11.50 -3.21
N LYS A 112 6.35 11.07 -2.30
CA LYS A 112 7.71 10.61 -2.59
C LYS A 112 8.05 9.36 -1.79
N SER A 113 8.86 8.49 -2.39
CA SER A 113 9.51 7.40 -1.67
C SER A 113 10.66 7.92 -0.81
N ILE A 114 10.85 7.33 0.37
CA ILE A 114 11.98 7.64 1.25
C ILE A 114 12.94 6.45 1.43
N ILE A 115 12.45 5.21 1.35
CA ILE A 115 13.28 4.02 1.47
C ILE A 115 12.53 2.80 0.91
N GLU A 116 13.25 1.92 0.24
CA GLU A 116 12.74 0.60 -0.16
C GLU A 116 12.77 -0.39 1.02
N VAL A 117 11.83 -1.34 1.01
CA VAL A 117 11.75 -2.43 1.99
C VAL A 117 11.83 -3.79 1.30
N PRO A 118 12.17 -4.88 2.03
CA PRO A 118 12.05 -6.24 1.52
C PRO A 118 10.66 -6.51 0.93
N THR A 119 10.61 -7.11 -0.27
CA THR A 119 9.38 -7.16 -1.07
C THR A 119 9.11 -8.54 -1.63
N ALA A 120 7.84 -8.97 -1.57
CA ALA A 120 7.36 -10.16 -2.25
C ALA A 120 7.07 -9.86 -3.72
N GLY A 121 7.65 -10.65 -4.62
CA GLY A 121 7.37 -10.56 -6.06
C GLY A 121 5.96 -11.04 -6.43
N ALA A 122 5.51 -10.72 -7.65
CA ALA A 122 4.27 -11.27 -8.18
C ALA A 122 4.42 -12.75 -8.52
N GLY A 123 3.33 -13.50 -8.48
CA GLY A 123 3.28 -14.90 -8.86
C GLY A 123 2.22 -15.17 -9.92
N VAL A 124 2.47 -16.20 -10.73
CA VAL A 124 1.46 -16.76 -11.65
C VAL A 124 0.81 -17.95 -10.96
N PHE A 125 -0.49 -17.87 -10.72
CA PHE A 125 -1.23 -18.89 -9.99
C PHE A 125 -2.36 -19.48 -10.83
N SER A 126 -2.72 -20.72 -10.53
CA SER A 126 -3.85 -21.44 -11.12
C SER A 126 -4.47 -22.38 -10.10
N GLU A 127 -5.79 -22.51 -10.13
CA GLU A 127 -6.51 -23.58 -9.44
C GLU A 127 -6.66 -24.85 -10.32
N LYS A 128 -6.36 -24.74 -11.62
CA LYS A 128 -6.65 -25.77 -12.63
C LYS A 128 -5.41 -26.44 -13.21
N LEU A 129 -4.34 -25.67 -13.39
CA LEU A 129 -3.13 -26.08 -14.07
C LEU A 129 -1.99 -26.27 -13.07
N LYS A 130 -1.09 -27.18 -13.40
CA LYS A 130 0.14 -27.44 -12.61
C LYS A 130 1.41 -27.01 -13.33
N SER A 131 1.30 -26.62 -14.60
CA SER A 131 2.38 -26.13 -15.43
C SER A 131 1.83 -25.16 -16.46
N LEU A 132 2.62 -24.17 -16.87
CA LEU A 132 2.30 -23.26 -17.97
C LEU A 132 2.21 -23.99 -19.33
N ASP A 133 2.82 -25.17 -19.47
CA ASP A 133 2.72 -26.02 -20.66
C ASP A 133 1.30 -26.55 -20.88
N GLU A 134 0.49 -26.66 -19.85
CA GLU A 134 -0.90 -27.12 -19.89
C GLU A 134 -1.88 -26.07 -20.42
N LEU A 135 -1.45 -24.82 -20.63
CA LEU A 135 -2.26 -23.77 -21.22
C LEU A 135 -2.76 -24.18 -22.60
N LYS A 136 -4.04 -23.93 -22.90
CA LYS A 136 -4.74 -24.27 -24.13
C LYS A 136 -5.05 -23.02 -24.94
N ASP A 137 -5.41 -23.26 -26.19
CA ASP A 137 -5.87 -22.20 -27.09
C ASP A 137 -7.14 -21.53 -26.52
N GLY A 138 -7.13 -20.19 -26.47
CA GLY A 138 -8.21 -19.37 -25.94
C GLY A 138 -8.34 -19.32 -24.42
N ASP A 139 -7.37 -19.87 -23.66
CA ASP A 139 -7.38 -19.79 -22.20
C ASP A 139 -7.33 -18.35 -21.71
N LYS A 140 -8.07 -18.07 -20.62
CA LYS A 140 -8.12 -16.74 -20.00
C LYS A 140 -6.99 -16.53 -19.00
N VAL A 141 -6.39 -15.35 -19.07
CA VAL A 141 -5.31 -14.90 -18.20
C VAL A 141 -5.75 -13.62 -17.48
N ALA A 142 -5.92 -13.67 -16.15
CA ALA A 142 -6.24 -12.50 -15.36
C ALA A 142 -4.97 -11.72 -15.04
N ILE A 143 -4.98 -10.40 -15.30
CA ILE A 143 -3.88 -9.45 -15.02
C ILE A 143 -4.44 -8.16 -14.44
N PRO A 144 -3.63 -7.36 -13.68
CA PRO A 144 -4.06 -6.07 -13.17
C PRO A 144 -4.53 -5.10 -14.26
N THR A 145 -5.50 -4.24 -13.90
CA THR A 145 -6.01 -3.22 -14.83
C THR A 145 -5.21 -1.93 -14.78
N ASP A 146 -4.50 -1.64 -13.68
CA ASP A 146 -3.62 -0.47 -13.61
C ASP A 146 -2.43 -0.63 -14.58
N ALA A 147 -2.07 0.45 -15.24
CA ALA A 147 -1.12 0.41 -16.35
C ALA A 147 0.26 -0.16 -15.96
N VAL A 148 0.73 0.15 -14.74
CA VAL A 148 2.06 -0.26 -14.28
C VAL A 148 2.11 -1.75 -13.98
N ASN A 149 1.15 -2.27 -13.19
CA ASN A 149 1.13 -3.69 -12.86
C ASN A 149 0.64 -4.55 -14.05
N LEU A 150 -0.15 -3.99 -14.97
CA LEU A 150 -0.45 -4.63 -16.26
C LEU A 150 0.84 -4.86 -17.06
N ALA A 151 1.64 -3.82 -17.26
CA ALA A 151 2.92 -3.92 -17.98
C ALA A 151 3.87 -4.91 -17.30
N ARG A 152 3.99 -4.84 -15.97
CA ARG A 152 4.75 -5.78 -15.13
C ARG A 152 4.30 -7.23 -15.32
N SER A 153 2.98 -7.47 -15.34
CA SER A 153 2.42 -8.81 -15.54
C SER A 153 2.73 -9.37 -16.92
N LEU A 154 2.63 -8.53 -17.96
CA LEU A 154 2.99 -8.94 -19.31
C LEU A 154 4.50 -9.29 -19.41
N ARG A 155 5.37 -8.53 -18.74
CA ARG A 155 6.81 -8.83 -18.67
C ARG A 155 7.09 -10.14 -17.95
N LEU A 156 6.38 -10.42 -16.85
CA LEU A 156 6.51 -11.70 -16.17
C LEU A 156 6.10 -12.84 -17.08
N LEU A 157 4.97 -12.75 -17.79
CA LEU A 157 4.52 -13.76 -18.75
C LEU A 157 5.51 -13.94 -19.92
N GLU A 158 6.14 -12.86 -20.37
CA GLU A 158 7.21 -12.94 -21.40
C GLU A 158 8.45 -13.66 -20.85
N THR A 159 8.90 -13.32 -19.64
CA THR A 159 10.06 -13.97 -18.99
C THR A 159 9.83 -15.48 -18.83
N LEU A 160 8.59 -15.88 -18.57
CA LEU A 160 8.17 -17.26 -18.44
C LEU A 160 7.93 -17.95 -19.80
N GLY A 161 8.11 -17.25 -20.92
CA GLY A 161 7.97 -17.80 -22.27
C GLY A 161 6.53 -18.02 -22.75
N VAL A 162 5.54 -17.46 -22.04
CA VAL A 162 4.11 -17.60 -22.35
C VAL A 162 3.72 -16.74 -23.56
N ILE A 163 4.29 -15.53 -23.65
CA ILE A 163 4.07 -14.56 -24.73
C ILE A 163 5.39 -13.91 -25.15
N LYS A 164 5.36 -13.08 -26.20
CA LYS A 164 6.41 -12.10 -26.48
C LYS A 164 5.84 -10.72 -26.69
N LEU A 165 6.57 -9.71 -26.22
CA LEU A 165 6.26 -8.30 -26.43
C LEU A 165 7.08 -7.73 -27.58
N LYS A 166 6.74 -6.54 -28.05
CA LYS A 166 7.58 -5.75 -28.97
C LYS A 166 8.94 -5.47 -28.34
N GLU A 167 10.01 -5.55 -29.11
CA GLU A 167 11.39 -5.36 -28.61
C GLU A 167 11.61 -3.98 -27.98
N ASP A 168 11.02 -2.92 -28.56
CA ASP A 168 11.26 -1.52 -28.16
C ASP A 168 10.19 -0.97 -27.20
N VAL A 169 9.32 -1.80 -26.64
CA VAL A 169 8.30 -1.30 -25.71
C VAL A 169 8.91 -0.98 -24.36
N ASP A 170 8.60 0.20 -23.85
CA ASP A 170 8.94 0.59 -22.47
C ASP A 170 8.40 -0.43 -21.47
N ALA A 171 9.29 -0.96 -20.63
CA ALA A 171 8.97 -2.02 -19.69
C ALA A 171 7.82 -1.65 -18.71
N THR A 172 7.64 -0.34 -18.43
CA THR A 172 6.65 0.19 -17.50
C THR A 172 5.34 0.57 -18.17
N LYS A 173 5.25 0.48 -19.52
CA LYS A 173 4.12 0.98 -20.33
C LYS A 173 3.54 -0.05 -21.29
N ALA A 174 4.05 -1.29 -21.27
CA ALA A 174 3.56 -2.35 -22.14
C ALA A 174 2.07 -2.59 -21.92
N THR A 175 1.34 -2.78 -23.01
CA THR A 175 -0.09 -3.10 -23.03
C THR A 175 -0.33 -4.41 -23.75
N THR A 176 -1.53 -4.96 -23.68
CA THR A 176 -1.90 -6.18 -24.43
C THR A 176 -1.78 -6.01 -25.95
N ALA A 177 -1.83 -4.77 -26.47
CA ALA A 177 -1.61 -4.46 -27.89
C ALA A 177 -0.13 -4.59 -28.31
N ASP A 178 0.79 -4.66 -27.33
CA ASP A 178 2.21 -4.82 -27.58
C ASP A 178 2.66 -6.29 -27.61
N VAL A 179 1.73 -7.24 -27.40
CA VAL A 179 1.98 -8.66 -27.53
C VAL A 179 2.14 -9.03 -29.00
N THR A 180 3.31 -9.51 -29.39
CA THR A 180 3.65 -9.90 -30.77
C THR A 180 3.57 -11.40 -31.02
N GLU A 181 3.83 -12.22 -29.99
CA GLU A 181 3.55 -13.66 -30.04
C GLU A 181 2.62 -14.06 -28.91
N ASN A 182 1.52 -14.68 -29.26
CA ASN A 182 0.56 -15.31 -28.36
C ASN A 182 0.14 -16.65 -28.99
N LYS A 183 1.01 -17.64 -28.88
CA LYS A 183 0.86 -18.94 -29.62
C LYS A 183 -0.38 -19.72 -29.23
N LYS A 184 -0.95 -19.42 -28.08
CA LYS A 184 -2.14 -20.09 -27.56
C LYS A 184 -3.38 -19.20 -27.59
N ASN A 185 -3.34 -18.09 -28.32
CA ASN A 185 -4.46 -17.15 -28.45
C ASN A 185 -5.08 -16.79 -27.10
N LEU A 186 -4.24 -16.63 -26.05
CA LEU A 186 -4.69 -16.35 -24.69
C LEU A 186 -5.52 -15.07 -24.64
N GLU A 187 -6.61 -15.11 -23.89
CA GLU A 187 -7.50 -13.97 -23.68
C GLU A 187 -7.10 -13.25 -22.38
N PHE A 188 -6.64 -12.01 -22.47
CA PHE A 188 -6.31 -11.22 -21.30
C PHE A 188 -7.56 -10.59 -20.68
N VAL A 189 -7.81 -10.88 -19.41
CA VAL A 189 -8.89 -10.32 -18.60
C VAL A 189 -8.26 -9.36 -17.59
N THR A 190 -8.49 -8.07 -17.78
CA THR A 190 -7.98 -7.05 -16.83
C THR A 190 -8.95 -6.90 -15.66
N LEU A 191 -8.45 -7.00 -14.44
CA LEU A 191 -9.19 -6.89 -13.20
C LEU A 191 -8.46 -5.94 -12.23
N ASP A 192 -9.19 -5.41 -11.27
CA ASP A 192 -8.55 -4.81 -10.10
C ASP A 192 -7.61 -5.84 -9.45
N ALA A 193 -6.40 -5.42 -9.09
CA ALA A 193 -5.36 -6.30 -8.55
C ALA A 193 -5.86 -7.12 -7.34
N ALA A 194 -6.68 -6.50 -6.48
CA ALA A 194 -7.30 -7.13 -5.31
C ALA A 194 -8.32 -8.23 -5.67
N GLN A 195 -8.80 -8.30 -6.91
CA GLN A 195 -9.80 -9.28 -7.35
C GLN A 195 -9.20 -10.49 -8.05
N ILE A 196 -7.93 -10.42 -8.49
CA ILE A 196 -7.33 -11.48 -9.32
C ILE A 196 -7.28 -12.81 -8.57
N SER A 197 -6.85 -12.82 -7.31
CA SER A 197 -6.79 -14.05 -6.50
C SER A 197 -8.15 -14.76 -6.39
N ARG A 198 -9.25 -13.97 -6.33
CA ARG A 198 -10.62 -14.49 -6.24
C ARG A 198 -11.18 -14.97 -7.58
N SER A 199 -10.54 -14.62 -8.68
CA SER A 199 -10.97 -15.00 -10.04
C SER A 199 -10.31 -16.27 -10.56
N LEU A 200 -9.38 -16.88 -9.80
CA LEU A 200 -8.58 -18.03 -10.25
C LEU A 200 -9.44 -19.25 -10.66
N ASP A 201 -10.61 -19.42 -10.06
CA ASP A 201 -11.58 -20.44 -10.42
C ASP A 201 -12.18 -20.24 -11.83
N SER A 202 -12.24 -18.99 -12.31
CA SER A 202 -12.88 -18.60 -13.57
C SER A 202 -11.91 -18.44 -14.75
N VAL A 203 -10.59 -18.33 -14.47
CA VAL A 203 -9.53 -18.19 -15.49
C VAL A 203 -8.62 -19.42 -15.52
N ALA A 204 -7.75 -19.52 -16.50
CA ALA A 204 -6.74 -20.58 -16.53
C ALA A 204 -5.56 -20.25 -15.62
N ILE A 205 -5.09 -19.01 -15.67
CA ILE A 205 -4.04 -18.48 -14.79
C ILE A 205 -4.33 -17.02 -14.42
N GLY A 206 -3.80 -16.58 -13.27
CA GLY A 206 -3.80 -15.19 -12.87
C GLY A 206 -2.41 -14.72 -12.43
N VAL A 207 -2.00 -13.52 -12.84
CA VAL A 207 -0.80 -12.87 -12.33
C VAL A 207 -1.20 -12.05 -11.12
N VAL A 208 -0.86 -12.54 -9.94
CA VAL A 208 -1.28 -11.96 -8.65
C VAL A 208 -0.11 -11.21 -8.03
N PRO A 209 -0.25 -9.90 -7.74
CA PRO A 209 0.76 -9.16 -6.98
C PRO A 209 1.03 -9.81 -5.62
N GLY A 210 2.30 -9.77 -5.18
CA GLY A 210 2.78 -10.54 -4.03
C GLY A 210 1.99 -10.31 -2.74
N ASN A 211 1.63 -9.07 -2.42
CA ASN A 211 0.83 -8.75 -1.24
C ASN A 211 -0.56 -9.41 -1.29
N TYR A 212 -1.26 -9.33 -2.43
CA TYR A 212 -2.57 -9.96 -2.57
C TYR A 212 -2.50 -11.50 -2.65
N ALA A 213 -1.39 -12.05 -3.16
CA ALA A 213 -1.16 -13.49 -3.12
C ALA A 213 -1.02 -13.98 -1.66
N ILE A 214 -0.22 -13.28 -0.85
CA ILE A 214 -0.05 -13.59 0.58
C ILE A 214 -1.37 -13.40 1.33
N ALA A 215 -2.06 -12.28 1.13
CA ALA A 215 -3.37 -12.02 1.76
C ALA A 215 -4.41 -13.10 1.43
N ALA A 216 -4.36 -13.68 0.24
CA ALA A 216 -5.24 -14.77 -0.18
C ALA A 216 -4.77 -16.15 0.29
N GLY A 217 -3.63 -16.26 0.97
CA GLY A 217 -3.05 -17.53 1.41
C GLY A 217 -2.53 -18.41 0.27
N LEU A 218 -2.19 -17.82 -0.89
CA LEU A 218 -1.64 -18.57 -2.02
C LEU A 218 -0.21 -19.02 -1.69
N ASP A 219 0.06 -20.31 -1.90
CA ASP A 219 1.38 -20.88 -1.68
C ASP A 219 2.29 -20.63 -2.88
N PHE A 220 3.34 -19.83 -2.71
CA PHE A 220 4.32 -19.55 -3.75
C PHE A 220 5.09 -20.79 -4.22
N ASN A 221 5.16 -21.86 -3.43
CA ASN A 221 5.72 -23.11 -3.89
C ASN A 221 4.84 -23.81 -4.95
N SER A 222 3.56 -23.48 -5.00
CA SER A 222 2.62 -23.96 -6.02
C SER A 222 2.45 -23.01 -7.21
N ALA A 223 3.10 -21.85 -7.17
CA ALA A 223 3.04 -20.90 -8.28
C ALA A 223 3.66 -21.49 -9.55
N LEU A 224 3.03 -21.25 -10.69
CA LEU A 224 3.50 -21.68 -12.01
C LEU A 224 4.72 -20.87 -12.49
N GLY A 225 4.97 -19.75 -11.85
CA GLY A 225 6.14 -18.90 -12.01
C GLY A 225 6.10 -17.77 -10.99
N VAL A 226 7.28 -17.33 -10.53
CA VAL A 226 7.43 -16.23 -9.58
C VAL A 226 8.35 -15.19 -10.21
N GLU A 227 8.01 -13.94 -10.01
CA GLU A 227 8.77 -12.81 -10.47
C GLU A 227 10.11 -12.72 -9.71
N LYS A 228 11.16 -12.37 -10.45
CA LYS A 228 12.38 -11.81 -9.88
C LYS A 228 12.28 -10.29 -10.03
N LEU A 229 12.25 -9.58 -8.91
CA LEU A 229 12.02 -8.14 -8.92
C LEU A 229 13.12 -7.40 -9.67
N ALA A 230 12.70 -6.57 -10.63
CA ALA A 230 13.59 -5.61 -11.28
C ALA A 230 13.75 -4.36 -10.39
N GLU A 231 14.71 -3.50 -10.76
CA GLU A 231 14.90 -2.19 -10.15
C GLU A 231 13.60 -1.37 -10.18
N GLY A 232 13.29 -0.67 -9.08
CA GLY A 232 12.08 0.13 -8.94
C GLY A 232 10.80 -0.65 -8.61
N TYR A 233 10.85 -1.99 -8.55
CA TYR A 233 9.69 -2.82 -8.19
C TYR A 233 9.69 -3.31 -6.73
N LYS A 234 10.64 -2.85 -5.92
CA LYS A 234 10.57 -3.05 -4.47
C LYS A 234 9.65 -2.02 -3.84
N ASN A 235 8.88 -2.46 -2.85
CA ASN A 235 7.97 -1.57 -2.12
C ASN A 235 8.75 -0.55 -1.31
N VAL A 236 8.12 0.61 -1.14
CA VAL A 236 8.71 1.77 -0.49
C VAL A 236 7.81 2.29 0.63
N ILE A 237 8.40 2.92 1.62
CA ILE A 237 7.69 3.87 2.46
C ILE A 237 7.58 5.17 1.66
N ALA A 238 6.35 5.64 1.48
CA ALA A 238 6.04 6.90 0.84
C ALA A 238 5.52 7.92 1.86
N VAL A 239 5.90 9.17 1.66
CA VAL A 239 5.47 10.35 2.44
C VAL A 239 5.10 11.49 1.50
N ARG A 240 4.49 12.56 2.00
CA ARG A 240 4.34 13.81 1.22
C ARG A 240 5.71 14.39 0.89
N GLY A 241 5.84 15.13 -0.22
CA GLY A 241 7.11 15.73 -0.65
C GLY A 241 7.75 16.62 0.42
N GLU A 242 6.94 17.39 1.16
CA GLU A 242 7.40 18.24 2.27
C GLU A 242 7.93 17.44 3.47
N ASP A 243 7.53 16.18 3.62
CA ASP A 243 7.89 15.32 4.75
C ASP A 243 9.16 14.49 4.51
N VAL A 244 9.72 14.49 3.32
CA VAL A 244 10.93 13.69 2.97
C VAL A 244 12.10 13.99 3.92
N ASP A 245 12.36 15.27 4.18
CA ASP A 245 13.45 15.73 5.04
C ASP A 245 12.97 16.12 6.46
N SER A 246 11.70 15.89 6.77
CA SER A 246 11.12 16.14 8.09
C SER A 246 11.73 15.21 9.16
N GLU A 247 11.42 15.46 10.43
CA GLU A 247 11.76 14.53 11.52
C GLU A 247 11.12 13.16 11.29
N LEU A 248 9.83 13.13 10.91
CA LEU A 248 9.12 11.88 10.62
C LEU A 248 9.76 11.10 9.47
N GLY A 249 10.08 11.77 8.35
CA GLY A 249 10.70 11.09 7.20
C GLY A 249 12.04 10.46 7.55
N LYS A 250 12.86 11.16 8.35
CA LYS A 250 14.16 10.65 8.86
C LYS A 250 13.97 9.48 9.83
N ASP A 251 13.02 9.60 10.73
CA ASP A 251 12.75 8.57 11.74
C ASP A 251 12.17 7.30 11.12
N LEU A 252 11.29 7.41 10.11
CA LEU A 252 10.79 6.28 9.32
C LEU A 252 11.93 5.57 8.57
N LYS A 253 12.83 6.33 7.95
CA LYS A 253 13.99 5.76 7.28
C LYS A 253 14.91 5.04 8.27
N ALA A 254 15.20 5.68 9.42
CA ALA A 254 16.01 5.08 10.47
C ALA A 254 15.37 3.82 11.06
N ALA A 255 14.03 3.78 11.17
CA ALA A 255 13.31 2.58 11.62
C ALA A 255 13.54 1.40 10.69
N VAL A 256 13.45 1.60 9.37
CA VAL A 256 13.71 0.54 8.37
C VAL A 256 15.19 0.11 8.35
N GLU A 257 16.10 1.04 8.64
CA GLU A 257 17.53 0.75 8.72
C GLU A 257 17.98 0.22 10.12
N SER A 258 17.07 0.06 11.07
CA SER A 258 17.38 -0.35 12.44
C SER A 258 17.76 -1.83 12.58
N GLU A 259 18.35 -2.18 13.73
CA GLU A 259 18.65 -3.57 14.10
C GLU A 259 17.34 -4.33 14.41
N GLU A 260 16.36 -3.66 14.98
CA GLU A 260 15.03 -4.20 15.25
C GLU A 260 14.36 -4.65 13.96
N PHE A 261 14.40 -3.80 12.92
CA PHE A 261 13.87 -4.15 11.60
C PHE A 261 14.61 -5.36 11.00
N PHE A 262 15.95 -5.33 11.02
CA PHE A 262 16.76 -6.45 10.52
C PHE A 262 16.38 -7.75 11.21
N ASN A 263 16.27 -7.77 12.53
CA ASN A 263 15.95 -8.95 13.30
C ASN A 263 14.55 -9.49 12.95
N ALA A 264 13.53 -8.62 12.88
CA ALA A 264 12.17 -9.01 12.54
C ALA A 264 12.06 -9.61 11.12
N ILE A 265 12.85 -9.09 10.17
CA ILE A 265 12.86 -9.58 8.79
C ILE A 265 13.57 -10.94 8.67
N THR A 266 14.62 -11.18 9.47
CA THR A 266 15.53 -12.34 9.28
C THR A 266 15.31 -13.45 10.28
N GLU A 267 14.54 -13.26 11.33
CA GLU A 267 14.30 -14.28 12.35
C GLU A 267 13.72 -15.58 11.76
N ASP A 268 13.97 -16.69 12.44
CA ASP A 268 13.46 -17.98 11.99
C ASP A 268 11.93 -18.03 12.09
N GLY A 269 11.29 -18.34 10.97
CA GLY A 269 9.84 -18.35 10.84
C GLY A 269 9.24 -17.00 10.40
N SER A 270 10.06 -15.99 10.18
CA SER A 270 9.59 -14.72 9.62
C SER A 270 9.00 -14.93 8.22
N GLU A 271 7.81 -14.41 8.00
CA GLU A 271 7.15 -14.41 6.69
C GLU A 271 7.91 -13.59 5.64
N PHE A 272 8.73 -12.62 6.09
CA PHE A 272 9.52 -11.74 5.24
C PHE A 272 10.85 -12.35 4.80
N LYS A 273 11.23 -13.53 5.31
CA LYS A 273 12.55 -14.12 5.11
C LYS A 273 12.86 -14.40 3.64
N SER A 274 11.85 -14.71 2.84
CA SER A 274 11.98 -15.02 1.40
C SER A 274 11.80 -13.80 0.48
N PHE A 275 11.58 -12.61 1.01
CA PHE A 275 11.38 -11.41 0.21
C PHE A 275 12.68 -10.94 -0.42
N ASP A 276 12.60 -10.39 -1.64
CA ASP A 276 13.73 -9.76 -2.31
C ASP A 276 14.21 -8.55 -1.52
N ARG A 277 15.53 -8.48 -1.26
CA ARG A 277 16.16 -7.43 -0.46
C ARG A 277 16.46 -6.20 -1.30
N PRO A 278 16.30 -4.96 -0.78
CA PRO A 278 16.79 -3.75 -1.40
C PRO A 278 18.33 -3.71 -1.48
N ASP A 279 18.86 -2.93 -2.40
CA ASP A 279 20.31 -2.81 -2.58
C ASP A 279 21.01 -2.26 -1.33
N TRP A 280 20.38 -1.30 -0.62
CA TRP A 280 20.91 -0.78 0.63
C TRP A 280 21.04 -1.87 1.71
N TRP A 281 20.11 -2.86 1.72
CA TRP A 281 20.18 -4.00 2.64
C TRP A 281 21.41 -4.84 2.37
N THR A 282 21.60 -5.24 1.11
CA THR A 282 22.78 -6.04 0.70
C THR A 282 24.08 -5.30 0.98
N ALA A 283 24.11 -3.98 0.76
CA ALA A 283 25.27 -3.14 1.08
C ALA A 283 25.57 -3.09 2.58
N LYS A 284 24.54 -3.13 3.45
CA LYS A 284 24.68 -3.03 4.91
C LYS A 284 24.90 -4.38 5.60
N TYR A 285 24.20 -5.42 5.16
CA TYR A 285 24.12 -6.71 5.87
C TYR A 285 24.64 -7.90 5.05
N GLY A 286 25.00 -7.69 3.78
CA GLY A 286 25.32 -8.77 2.84
C GLY A 286 24.07 -9.53 2.41
N ASP A 287 24.25 -10.76 1.95
CA ASP A 287 23.16 -11.64 1.47
C ASP A 287 22.41 -12.35 2.62
N LYS A 288 22.38 -11.76 3.81
CA LYS A 288 21.72 -12.32 4.98
C LYS A 288 20.24 -12.03 5.01
#